data_cd8e3ff30c4da30dcad9f00c66b28b46
#
_entry.id   cd8e3ff30c4da30dcad9f00c66b28b46
#
_cell.length_a   1.000
_cell.length_b   1.000
_cell.length_c   1.000
_cell.angle_alpha   90.00
_cell.angle_beta   90.00
_cell.angle_gamma   90.00
#
_symmetry.space_group_name_H-M   'P 1'
#
loop_
_entity.id
_entity.type
_entity.pdbx_description
1 polymer ?
#
loop_
_entity_poly.entity_id
_entity_poly.type
_entity_poly.pdbx_seq_one_letter_code
_entity_poly.pdbx_strand_id
1 'polypeptide(L)'
;MSPPGHPYSKSTVQRIRPISAAAGEYGTSPGFPLPLYGALIFAGIRVLSLATASFLLPRGKFSELHCSLLQLIRSWDSGRYLIIAVHGYPHDANLVWFPGYPAAIHAIAWIPGISPVGAGLSVTIAAGLAAAWGLTRLGMTLTGDRRVSLLMTALWAVAPGSIVLSMVYPEALFCALAIWSLIALVERRWLTAAGLTILVGTVHGSAVALVAAVTVAALPALIRAARARQHLAAWWRPAVALLLAPLGLLGYWGYVAGKVHRPDGWFLLEKNVHNGFDWGQSIMLALRDAIINGPTAFVALTLLVIAAAAALTVRSLTEWMPACLHAYTLVIVLTALATGPYYLGSKPRFLLSAMLLGLPLARLLTPARTWVLIPLIAMLAAASTWFGLYLMSVGWAP
;
A
#
# COMPACT_ATOMS: atom_id res chain seq x y z
N MET A 1 57.41 35.94 -1.93
CA MET A 1 55.97 36.15 -1.63
C MET A 1 55.20 35.10 -2.42
N SER A 2 54.81 34.03 -1.71
CA SER A 2 53.97 32.94 -2.25
C SER A 2 52.52 33.20 -1.83
N PRO A 3 51.51 32.95 -2.67
CA PRO A 3 50.11 33.20 -2.35
C PRO A 3 49.56 32.03 -1.46
N PRO A 4 48.57 32.30 -0.59
CA PRO A 4 47.99 31.33 0.32
C PRO A 4 47.05 30.39 -0.43
N GLY A 5 47.27 29.08 -0.19
CA GLY A 5 46.41 28.02 -0.72
C GLY A 5 45.02 28.01 -0.08
N HIS A 6 43.97 27.95 -0.89
CA HIS A 6 42.61 27.67 -0.48
C HIS A 6 42.44 26.21 -0.08
N PRO A 7 41.80 25.91 1.06
CA PRO A 7 41.45 24.54 1.41
C PRO A 7 40.12 24.18 0.69
N TYR A 8 40.21 23.54 -0.47
CA TYR A 8 39.06 22.83 -1.02
C TYR A 8 38.74 21.64 -0.10
N SER A 9 37.67 21.77 0.66
CA SER A 9 37.02 20.71 1.38
C SER A 9 36.71 19.56 0.44
N LYS A 10 37.39 18.45 0.61
CA LYS A 10 37.08 17.17 -0.02
C LYS A 10 35.70 16.75 0.48
N SER A 11 34.67 16.91 -0.34
CA SER A 11 33.36 16.32 -0.11
C SER A 11 33.55 14.82 0.15
N THR A 12 33.15 14.39 1.33
CA THR A 12 33.15 12.99 1.77
C THR A 12 32.16 12.25 0.90
N VAL A 13 32.60 11.66 -0.19
CA VAL A 13 31.86 10.67 -0.96
C VAL A 13 31.72 9.47 -0.03
N GLN A 14 30.58 9.38 0.67
CA GLN A 14 30.21 8.21 1.45
C GLN A 14 30.20 7.01 0.49
N ARG A 15 31.23 6.18 0.57
CA ARG A 15 31.32 4.91 -0.18
C ARG A 15 30.07 4.09 0.15
N ILE A 16 29.29 3.81 -0.86
CA ILE A 16 28.16 2.90 -0.85
C ILE A 16 28.65 1.57 -0.25
N ARG A 17 28.23 1.25 0.98
CA ARG A 17 28.39 -0.11 1.51
C ARG A 17 27.57 -1.04 0.63
N PRO A 18 28.13 -2.14 0.12
CA PRO A 18 27.35 -3.10 -0.67
C PRO A 18 26.22 -3.66 0.22
N ILE A 19 25.01 -3.70 -0.33
CA ILE A 19 23.77 -4.15 0.33
C ILE A 19 23.92 -5.56 0.95
N SER A 20 24.85 -6.38 0.41
CA SER A 20 25.20 -7.70 0.95
C SER A 20 25.88 -7.67 2.32
N ALA A 21 26.54 -6.56 2.69
CA ALA A 21 27.21 -6.46 3.99
C ALA A 21 26.23 -6.09 5.13
N ALA A 22 25.14 -5.43 4.83
CA ALA A 22 24.12 -5.09 5.83
C ALA A 22 23.24 -6.29 6.23
N ALA A 23 23.17 -7.32 5.42
CA ALA A 23 22.39 -8.53 5.71
C ALA A 23 23.04 -9.45 6.76
N GLY A 24 24.34 -9.28 7.06
CA GLY A 24 25.11 -10.11 7.99
C GLY A 24 25.28 -9.53 9.41
N GLU A 25 25.01 -8.23 9.60
CA GLU A 25 25.23 -7.56 10.89
C GLU A 25 23.92 -7.31 11.68
N TYR A 26 22.95 -8.21 11.65
CA TYR A 26 21.98 -8.24 12.73
C TYR A 26 22.69 -8.82 13.96
N GLY A 27 23.44 -7.95 14.64
CA GLY A 27 24.11 -8.27 15.89
C GLY A 27 23.13 -8.95 16.83
N THR A 28 23.52 -10.10 17.33
CA THR A 28 22.88 -10.88 18.38
C THR A 28 22.90 -10.12 19.71
N SER A 29 22.22 -8.98 19.78
CA SER A 29 21.78 -8.47 21.07
C SER A 29 20.60 -9.34 21.52
N PRO A 30 20.51 -9.76 22.80
CA PRO A 30 19.42 -10.58 23.32
C PRO A 30 18.14 -9.76 23.40
N GLY A 31 17.53 -9.48 22.26
CA GLY A 31 16.29 -8.72 22.12
C GLY A 31 15.49 -9.23 20.92
N PHE A 32 14.18 -9.02 20.95
CA PHE A 32 13.33 -9.37 19.82
C PHE A 32 13.79 -8.66 18.53
N PRO A 33 13.64 -9.30 17.35
CA PRO A 33 14.03 -8.71 16.08
C PRO A 33 13.23 -7.43 15.81
N LEU A 34 13.89 -6.38 15.30
CA LEU A 34 13.29 -5.07 15.05
C LEU A 34 11.95 -5.13 14.29
N PRO A 35 11.77 -5.97 13.25
CA PRO A 35 10.50 -6.09 12.55
C PRO A 35 9.33 -6.55 13.44
N LEU A 36 9.58 -7.29 14.52
CA LEU A 36 8.53 -7.66 15.48
C LEU A 36 7.98 -6.43 16.20
N TYR A 37 8.83 -5.45 16.56
CA TYR A 37 8.34 -4.18 17.14
C TYR A 37 7.45 -3.43 16.15
N GLY A 38 7.78 -3.44 14.85
CA GLY A 38 6.91 -2.87 13.82
C GLY A 38 5.53 -3.56 13.75
N ALA A 39 5.51 -4.89 13.81
CA ALA A 39 4.27 -5.66 13.85
C ALA A 39 3.45 -5.37 15.13
N LEU A 40 4.10 -5.25 16.29
CA LEU A 40 3.44 -4.89 17.56
C LEU A 40 2.89 -3.47 17.55
N ILE A 41 3.62 -2.50 16.97
CA ILE A 41 3.12 -1.13 16.77
C ILE A 41 1.86 -1.14 15.89
N PHE A 42 1.89 -1.87 14.77
CA PHE A 42 0.70 -2.03 13.93
C PHE A 42 -0.47 -2.62 14.71
N ALA A 43 -0.26 -3.72 15.42
CA ALA A 43 -1.30 -4.37 16.23
C ALA A 43 -1.89 -3.40 17.27
N GLY A 44 -1.04 -2.68 18.01
CA GLY A 44 -1.48 -1.68 19.00
C GLY A 44 -2.31 -0.57 18.39
N ILE A 45 -1.89 -0.06 17.21
CA ILE A 45 -2.64 0.95 16.47
C ILE A 45 -4.00 0.40 16.00
N ARG A 46 -4.08 -0.86 15.54
CA ARG A 46 -5.37 -1.48 15.16
C ARG A 46 -6.30 -1.64 16.36
N VAL A 47 -5.77 -2.07 17.50
CA VAL A 47 -6.56 -2.14 18.75
C VAL A 47 -7.10 -0.76 19.14
N LEU A 48 -6.25 0.28 19.10
CA LEU A 48 -6.68 1.66 19.37
C LEU A 48 -7.73 2.14 18.37
N SER A 49 -7.57 1.84 17.07
CA SER A 49 -8.54 2.18 16.02
C SER A 49 -9.90 1.52 16.27
N LEU A 50 -9.92 0.22 16.61
CA LEU A 50 -11.15 -0.50 16.93
C LEU A 50 -11.80 0.01 18.21
N ALA A 51 -11.01 0.33 19.25
CA ALA A 51 -11.50 0.95 20.47
C ALA A 51 -12.12 2.33 20.19
N THR A 52 -11.47 3.14 19.36
CA THR A 52 -12.00 4.45 18.92
C THR A 52 -13.30 4.29 18.14
N ALA A 53 -13.38 3.32 17.20
CA ALA A 53 -14.61 3.04 16.47
C ALA A 53 -15.74 2.60 17.41
N SER A 54 -15.46 1.68 18.33
CA SER A 54 -16.44 1.20 19.33
C SER A 54 -16.95 2.34 20.23
N PHE A 55 -16.07 3.30 20.55
CA PHE A 55 -16.46 4.48 21.34
C PHE A 55 -17.33 5.46 20.55
N LEU A 56 -17.02 5.68 19.26
CA LEU A 56 -17.68 6.68 18.42
C LEU A 56 -19.01 6.20 17.84
N LEU A 57 -19.12 4.92 17.44
CA LEU A 57 -20.31 4.38 16.76
C LEU A 57 -21.65 4.66 17.47
N PRO A 58 -21.79 4.55 18.81
CA PRO A 58 -23.05 4.85 19.48
C PRO A 58 -23.27 6.35 19.74
N ARG A 59 -22.44 7.26 19.21
CA ARG A 59 -22.42 8.68 19.60
C ARG A 59 -22.58 9.64 18.43
N GLY A 60 -23.31 10.73 18.68
CA GLY A 60 -23.48 11.84 17.74
C GLY A 60 -24.00 11.35 16.38
N LYS A 61 -23.46 11.92 15.30
CA LYS A 61 -23.87 11.55 13.94
C LYS A 61 -23.49 10.11 13.53
N PHE A 62 -22.57 9.46 14.25
CA PHE A 62 -22.22 8.08 13.94
C PHE A 62 -23.26 7.08 14.43
N SER A 63 -24.13 7.45 15.40
CA SER A 63 -25.26 6.64 15.80
C SER A 63 -26.26 6.45 14.66
N GLU A 64 -26.33 7.37 13.70
CA GLU A 64 -27.17 7.27 12.49
C GLU A 64 -26.73 6.16 11.54
N LEU A 65 -25.49 5.66 11.66
CA LEU A 65 -25.05 4.48 10.93
C LEU A 65 -25.76 3.21 11.37
N HIS A 66 -26.41 3.21 12.54
CA HIS A 66 -27.16 2.07 13.11
C HIS A 66 -26.40 0.74 12.99
N CYS A 67 -25.07 0.77 13.13
CA CYS A 67 -24.23 -0.42 12.96
C CYS A 67 -23.38 -0.72 14.20
N SER A 68 -23.27 -2.01 14.50
CA SER A 68 -22.30 -2.54 15.46
C SER A 68 -20.91 -2.58 14.83
N LEU A 69 -19.87 -2.76 15.68
CA LEU A 69 -18.50 -2.95 15.19
C LEU A 69 -18.39 -4.11 14.20
N LEU A 70 -19.11 -5.20 14.42
CA LEU A 70 -19.11 -6.34 13.51
C LEU A 70 -19.75 -6.01 12.15
N GLN A 71 -20.81 -5.20 12.15
CA GLN A 71 -21.42 -4.72 10.91
C GLN A 71 -20.50 -3.74 10.18
N LEU A 72 -19.79 -2.86 10.91
CA LEU A 72 -18.77 -1.99 10.35
C LEU A 72 -17.69 -2.79 9.61
N ILE A 73 -17.13 -3.82 10.24
CA ILE A 73 -16.04 -4.66 9.72
C ILE A 73 -16.43 -5.34 8.38
N ARG A 74 -17.71 -5.64 8.17
CA ARG A 74 -18.23 -6.30 6.98
C ARG A 74 -19.05 -5.39 6.06
N SER A 75 -18.97 -4.07 6.23
CA SER A 75 -19.69 -3.10 5.42
C SER A 75 -19.01 -2.82 4.07
N TRP A 76 -19.74 -2.19 3.16
CA TRP A 76 -19.27 -1.76 1.84
C TRP A 76 -18.72 -2.91 1.00
N ASP A 77 -17.51 -2.77 0.40
CA ASP A 77 -16.90 -3.78 -0.46
C ASP A 77 -16.65 -5.11 0.25
N SER A 78 -16.57 -5.11 1.60
CA SER A 78 -16.44 -6.36 2.37
C SER A 78 -17.53 -7.36 2.02
N GLY A 79 -18.77 -6.89 1.83
CA GLY A 79 -19.89 -7.73 1.44
C GLY A 79 -19.68 -8.39 0.07
N ARG A 80 -19.08 -7.68 -0.88
CA ARG A 80 -18.77 -8.21 -2.22
C ARG A 80 -17.70 -9.29 -2.16
N TYR A 81 -16.61 -9.05 -1.43
CA TYR A 81 -15.56 -10.06 -1.24
C TYR A 81 -16.07 -11.32 -0.54
N LEU A 82 -16.96 -11.18 0.45
CA LEU A 82 -17.57 -12.31 1.14
C LEU A 82 -18.50 -13.11 0.22
N ILE A 83 -19.34 -12.43 -0.60
CA ILE A 83 -20.21 -13.10 -1.58
C ILE A 83 -19.35 -13.88 -2.57
N ILE A 84 -18.30 -13.28 -3.13
CA ILE A 84 -17.41 -13.95 -4.09
C ILE A 84 -16.70 -15.14 -3.43
N ALA A 85 -16.26 -15.01 -2.19
CA ALA A 85 -15.59 -16.08 -1.47
C ALA A 85 -16.48 -17.31 -1.25
N VAL A 86 -17.80 -17.11 -1.03
CA VAL A 86 -18.75 -18.19 -0.73
C VAL A 86 -19.40 -18.75 -2.02
N HIS A 87 -19.77 -17.88 -2.95
CA HIS A 87 -20.62 -18.23 -4.10
C HIS A 87 -19.90 -18.09 -5.46
N GLY A 88 -18.64 -17.65 -5.48
CA GLY A 88 -17.95 -17.29 -6.72
C GLY A 88 -18.50 -15.99 -7.31
N TYR A 89 -18.43 -15.85 -8.63
CA TYR A 89 -18.92 -14.68 -9.35
C TYR A 89 -20.36 -14.87 -9.83
N PRO A 90 -21.38 -14.56 -9.01
CA PRO A 90 -22.78 -14.82 -9.37
C PRO A 90 -23.29 -13.91 -10.50
N HIS A 91 -22.66 -12.73 -10.67
CA HIS A 91 -23.04 -11.75 -11.71
C HIS A 91 -21.77 -11.13 -12.32
N ASP A 92 -21.83 -10.76 -13.60
CA ASP A 92 -20.70 -10.14 -14.31
C ASP A 92 -20.21 -8.85 -13.65
N ALA A 93 -21.11 -8.06 -13.04
CA ALA A 93 -20.74 -6.87 -12.28
C ALA A 93 -19.75 -7.17 -11.14
N ASN A 94 -19.74 -8.39 -10.60
CA ASN A 94 -18.81 -8.78 -9.56
C ASN A 94 -17.38 -9.03 -10.08
N LEU A 95 -17.20 -9.13 -11.40
CA LEU A 95 -15.89 -9.33 -12.03
C LEU A 95 -14.97 -8.09 -11.94
N VAL A 96 -15.40 -6.97 -11.38
CA VAL A 96 -14.53 -5.84 -11.05
C VAL A 96 -13.65 -6.15 -9.83
N TRP A 97 -14.13 -7.00 -8.90
CA TRP A 97 -13.38 -7.41 -7.71
C TRP A 97 -12.45 -8.59 -8.01
N PHE A 98 -11.17 -8.41 -7.75
CA PHE A 98 -10.13 -9.40 -8.03
C PHE A 98 -10.26 -10.66 -7.17
N PRO A 99 -9.90 -11.85 -7.69
CA PRO A 99 -10.16 -13.15 -7.05
C PRO A 99 -9.24 -13.48 -5.87
N GLY A 100 -8.05 -12.89 -5.77
CA GLY A 100 -7.01 -13.34 -4.84
C GLY A 100 -7.42 -13.24 -3.37
N TYR A 101 -8.08 -12.14 -2.97
CA TYR A 101 -8.54 -11.98 -1.60
C TYR A 101 -9.76 -12.88 -1.28
N PRO A 102 -10.82 -12.96 -2.11
CA PRO A 102 -11.88 -13.95 -1.94
C PRO A 102 -11.38 -15.38 -1.90
N ALA A 103 -10.42 -15.75 -2.74
CA ALA A 103 -9.84 -17.10 -2.73
C ALA A 103 -9.11 -17.40 -1.41
N ALA A 104 -8.39 -16.43 -0.85
CA ALA A 104 -7.76 -16.57 0.46
C ALA A 104 -8.80 -16.74 1.58
N ILE A 105 -9.91 -15.97 1.53
CA ILE A 105 -11.05 -16.15 2.46
C ILE A 105 -11.62 -17.55 2.33
N HIS A 106 -11.92 -17.98 1.10
CA HIS A 106 -12.49 -19.29 0.81
C HIS A 106 -11.61 -20.41 1.39
N ALA A 107 -10.30 -20.36 1.14
CA ALA A 107 -9.35 -21.36 1.62
C ALA A 107 -9.32 -21.48 3.15
N ILE A 108 -9.42 -20.37 3.90
CA ILE A 108 -9.44 -20.38 5.37
C ILE A 108 -10.83 -20.79 5.89
N ALA A 109 -11.91 -20.37 5.23
CA ALA A 109 -13.27 -20.73 5.62
C ALA A 109 -13.58 -22.25 5.47
N TRP A 110 -12.74 -22.99 4.78
CA TRP A 110 -12.80 -24.46 4.74
C TRP A 110 -12.43 -25.13 6.06
N ILE A 111 -11.77 -24.41 6.96
CA ILE A 111 -11.44 -24.91 8.30
C ILE A 111 -12.74 -24.93 9.14
N PRO A 112 -13.16 -26.10 9.67
CA PRO A 112 -14.37 -26.20 10.46
C PRO A 112 -14.41 -25.20 11.62
N GLY A 113 -15.55 -24.52 11.78
CA GLY A 113 -15.77 -23.53 12.85
C GLY A 113 -15.33 -22.10 12.49
N ILE A 114 -14.68 -21.87 11.35
CA ILE A 114 -14.31 -20.51 10.90
C ILE A 114 -15.38 -19.99 9.92
N SER A 115 -16.05 -18.90 10.32
CA SER A 115 -16.98 -18.23 9.43
C SER A 115 -16.24 -17.46 8.30
N PRO A 116 -16.88 -17.20 7.14
CA PRO A 116 -16.28 -16.40 6.07
C PRO A 116 -15.78 -15.02 6.54
N VAL A 117 -16.49 -14.37 7.48
CA VAL A 117 -16.06 -13.09 8.09
C VAL A 117 -14.82 -13.31 8.95
N GLY A 118 -14.80 -14.35 9.78
CA GLY A 118 -13.62 -14.72 10.57
C GLY A 118 -12.41 -15.03 9.70
N ALA A 119 -12.60 -15.77 8.59
CA ALA A 119 -11.56 -16.04 7.61
C ALA A 119 -11.02 -14.77 6.98
N GLY A 120 -11.90 -13.85 6.53
CA GLY A 120 -11.50 -12.57 5.95
C GLY A 120 -10.71 -11.71 6.93
N LEU A 121 -11.15 -11.62 8.18
CA LEU A 121 -10.40 -10.91 9.24
C LEU A 121 -9.04 -11.56 9.52
N SER A 122 -8.98 -12.88 9.55
CA SER A 122 -7.71 -13.60 9.76
C SER A 122 -6.71 -13.30 8.65
N VAL A 123 -7.16 -13.28 7.36
CA VAL A 123 -6.32 -12.86 6.23
C VAL A 123 -5.86 -11.42 6.41
N THR A 124 -6.78 -10.48 6.72
CA THR A 124 -6.47 -9.06 6.87
C THR A 124 -5.47 -8.83 8.01
N ILE A 125 -5.67 -9.44 9.18
CA ILE A 125 -4.79 -9.28 10.34
C ILE A 125 -3.40 -9.88 10.05
N ALA A 126 -3.33 -11.12 9.56
CA ALA A 126 -2.07 -11.78 9.26
C ALA A 126 -1.28 -11.00 8.19
N ALA A 127 -1.97 -10.56 7.14
CA ALA A 127 -1.37 -9.74 6.08
C ALA A 127 -0.91 -8.38 6.60
N GLY A 128 -1.70 -7.70 7.44
CA GLY A 128 -1.31 -6.41 8.04
C GLY A 128 -0.05 -6.53 8.91
N LEU A 129 0.05 -7.59 9.72
CA LEU A 129 1.26 -7.89 10.50
C LEU A 129 2.46 -8.18 9.61
N ALA A 130 2.26 -8.97 8.52
CA ALA A 130 3.31 -9.27 7.55
C ALA A 130 3.77 -8.03 6.78
N ALA A 131 2.84 -7.12 6.43
CA ALA A 131 3.15 -5.83 5.81
C ALA A 131 3.97 -4.93 6.75
N ALA A 132 3.55 -4.81 8.02
CA ALA A 132 4.27 -4.03 9.04
C ALA A 132 5.68 -4.57 9.30
N TRP A 133 5.83 -5.89 9.38
CA TRP A 133 7.13 -6.56 9.47
C TRP A 133 8.01 -6.22 8.26
N GLY A 134 7.47 -6.40 7.05
CA GLY A 134 8.20 -6.12 5.80
C GLY A 134 8.58 -4.64 5.69
N LEU A 135 7.67 -3.73 6.03
CA LEU A 135 7.90 -2.29 5.96
C LEU A 135 9.01 -1.85 6.92
N THR A 136 9.01 -2.36 8.16
CA THR A 136 10.09 -2.11 9.13
C THR A 136 11.43 -2.66 8.63
N ARG A 137 11.44 -3.87 8.05
CA ARG A 137 12.64 -4.47 7.45
C ARG A 137 13.17 -3.61 6.29
N LEU A 138 12.29 -3.21 5.36
CA LEU A 138 12.69 -2.38 4.23
C LEU A 138 13.20 -1.01 4.70
N GLY A 139 12.52 -0.37 5.65
CA GLY A 139 12.95 0.89 6.25
C GLY A 139 14.38 0.79 6.83
N MET A 140 14.67 -0.29 7.57
CA MET A 140 16.00 -0.55 8.11
C MET A 140 17.05 -0.77 7.01
N THR A 141 16.69 -1.50 5.95
CA THR A 141 17.57 -1.73 4.80
C THR A 141 17.91 -0.43 4.07
N LEU A 142 16.94 0.49 3.94
CA LEU A 142 17.13 1.76 3.23
C LEU A 142 17.85 2.82 4.04
N THR A 143 17.68 2.84 5.36
CA THR A 143 18.13 3.96 6.18
C THR A 143 19.20 3.60 7.20
N GLY A 144 19.29 2.34 7.61
CA GLY A 144 20.11 1.91 8.74
C GLY A 144 19.60 2.44 10.09
N ASP A 145 18.47 3.14 10.13
CA ASP A 145 17.93 3.80 11.32
C ASP A 145 16.68 3.08 11.83
N ARG A 146 16.79 2.55 13.07
CA ARG A 146 15.69 1.83 13.74
C ARG A 146 14.45 2.71 13.93
N ARG A 147 14.67 3.97 14.28
CA ARG A 147 13.60 4.91 14.60
C ARG A 147 12.83 5.31 13.35
N VAL A 148 13.53 5.64 12.26
CA VAL A 148 12.91 5.90 10.95
C VAL A 148 12.07 4.70 10.51
N SER A 149 12.61 3.48 10.64
CA SER A 149 11.93 2.24 10.23
C SER A 149 10.63 2.00 11.00
N LEU A 150 10.63 2.21 12.32
CA LEU A 150 9.44 2.05 13.16
C LEU A 150 8.43 3.17 12.91
N LEU A 151 8.88 4.42 12.73
CA LEU A 151 8.00 5.55 12.38
C LEU A 151 7.34 5.35 11.03
N MET A 152 8.07 4.87 10.02
CA MET A 152 7.52 4.56 8.70
C MET A 152 6.36 3.57 8.80
N THR A 153 6.50 2.53 9.62
CA THR A 153 5.44 1.53 9.87
C THR A 153 4.26 2.14 10.64
N ALA A 154 4.53 2.93 11.68
CA ALA A 154 3.50 3.60 12.45
C ALA A 154 2.68 4.58 11.59
N LEU A 155 3.35 5.38 10.76
CA LEU A 155 2.71 6.34 9.86
C LEU A 155 1.83 5.66 8.80
N TRP A 156 2.26 4.52 8.25
CA TRP A 156 1.41 3.71 7.38
C TRP A 156 0.19 3.19 8.12
N ALA A 157 0.36 2.68 9.33
CA ALA A 157 -0.74 2.15 10.13
C ALA A 157 -1.78 3.20 10.55
N VAL A 158 -1.43 4.48 10.64
CA VAL A 158 -2.34 5.59 10.98
C VAL A 158 -2.75 6.43 9.76
N ALA A 159 -2.33 6.06 8.55
CA ALA A 159 -2.63 6.82 7.34
C ALA A 159 -4.15 6.99 7.16
N PRO A 160 -4.61 8.10 6.57
CA PRO A 160 -6.02 8.30 6.26
C PRO A 160 -6.58 7.13 5.44
N GLY A 161 -7.76 6.65 5.79
CA GLY A 161 -8.36 5.45 5.19
C GLY A 161 -7.87 4.12 5.78
N SER A 162 -6.94 4.13 6.76
CA SER A 162 -6.40 2.89 7.35
C SER A 162 -7.42 2.06 8.17
N ILE A 163 -8.64 2.53 8.34
CA ILE A 163 -9.73 1.75 8.95
C ILE A 163 -9.97 0.42 8.22
N VAL A 164 -9.77 0.38 6.89
CA VAL A 164 -9.92 -0.83 6.08
C VAL A 164 -8.92 -1.93 6.44
N LEU A 165 -7.79 -1.59 7.07
CA LEU A 165 -6.84 -2.57 7.62
C LEU A 165 -7.39 -3.33 8.85
N SER A 166 -8.59 -2.96 9.32
CA SER A 166 -9.34 -3.65 10.37
C SER A 166 -10.67 -4.22 9.86
N MET A 167 -10.91 -4.18 8.54
CA MET A 167 -12.13 -4.66 7.88
C MET A 167 -11.82 -5.87 6.98
N VAL A 168 -12.86 -6.52 6.43
CA VAL A 168 -12.69 -7.60 5.45
C VAL A 168 -12.39 -6.99 4.07
N TYR A 169 -11.14 -6.52 3.91
CA TYR A 169 -10.70 -5.78 2.73
C TYR A 169 -9.34 -6.27 2.21
N PRO A 170 -9.04 -6.16 0.90
CA PRO A 170 -7.84 -6.71 0.27
C PRO A 170 -6.57 -5.88 0.51
N GLU A 171 -6.68 -4.63 1.00
CA GLU A 171 -5.57 -3.67 1.09
C GLU A 171 -4.41 -4.19 1.94
N ALA A 172 -4.70 -4.85 3.06
CA ALA A 172 -3.65 -5.44 3.90
C ALA A 172 -2.89 -6.55 3.16
N LEU A 173 -3.61 -7.43 2.44
CA LEU A 173 -3.01 -8.51 1.65
C LEU A 173 -2.20 -7.94 0.48
N PHE A 174 -2.73 -6.94 -0.21
CA PHE A 174 -2.00 -6.23 -1.25
C PHE A 174 -0.70 -5.64 -0.70
N CYS A 175 -0.77 -4.86 0.39
CA CYS A 175 0.40 -4.23 1.01
C CYS A 175 1.44 -5.27 1.46
N ALA A 176 1.02 -6.39 2.05
CA ALA A 176 1.92 -7.47 2.45
C ALA A 176 2.69 -8.05 1.25
N LEU A 177 1.96 -8.50 0.25
CA LEU A 177 2.58 -9.09 -0.95
C LEU A 177 3.46 -8.07 -1.68
N ALA A 178 3.01 -6.81 -1.76
CA ALA A 178 3.75 -5.74 -2.42
C ALA A 178 5.07 -5.44 -1.71
N ILE A 179 5.07 -5.25 -0.38
CA ILE A 179 6.30 -4.91 0.35
C ILE A 179 7.33 -6.04 0.28
N TRP A 180 6.87 -7.30 0.36
CA TRP A 180 7.78 -8.45 0.23
C TRP A 180 8.31 -8.63 -1.19
N SER A 181 7.52 -8.29 -2.23
CA SER A 181 8.00 -8.22 -3.61
C SER A 181 9.07 -7.15 -3.78
N LEU A 182 8.86 -5.95 -3.22
CA LEU A 182 9.84 -4.85 -3.25
C LEU A 182 11.14 -5.21 -2.52
N ILE A 183 11.05 -5.87 -1.36
CA ILE A 183 12.23 -6.39 -0.64
C ILE A 183 12.98 -7.40 -1.53
N ALA A 184 12.26 -8.33 -2.14
CA ALA A 184 12.87 -9.32 -3.03
C ALA A 184 13.57 -8.66 -4.24
N LEU A 185 13.02 -7.58 -4.80
CA LEU A 185 13.66 -6.79 -5.87
C LEU A 185 14.95 -6.11 -5.38
N VAL A 186 14.93 -5.48 -4.22
CA VAL A 186 16.10 -4.84 -3.62
C VAL A 186 17.21 -5.87 -3.34
N GLU A 187 16.83 -7.06 -2.91
CA GLU A 187 17.72 -8.20 -2.65
C GLU A 187 18.08 -8.99 -3.94
N ARG A 188 17.61 -8.55 -5.13
CA ARG A 188 17.79 -9.24 -6.40
C ARG A 188 17.30 -10.69 -6.44
N ARG A 189 16.29 -11.00 -5.63
CA ARG A 189 15.60 -12.30 -5.60
C ARG A 189 14.48 -12.31 -6.65
N TRP A 190 14.89 -12.31 -7.93
CA TRP A 190 14.04 -12.04 -9.08
C TRP A 190 12.79 -12.93 -9.16
N LEU A 191 12.95 -14.25 -8.99
CA LEU A 191 11.83 -15.19 -9.10
C LEU A 191 10.83 -15.05 -7.94
N THR A 192 11.32 -14.77 -6.74
CA THR A 192 10.47 -14.48 -5.58
C THR A 192 9.68 -13.18 -5.83
N ALA A 193 10.34 -12.14 -6.33
CA ALA A 193 9.67 -10.89 -6.68
C ALA A 193 8.58 -11.10 -7.74
N ALA A 194 8.88 -11.86 -8.80
CA ALA A 194 7.92 -12.19 -9.86
C ALA A 194 6.73 -12.98 -9.32
N GLY A 195 6.96 -14.04 -8.55
CA GLY A 195 5.89 -14.86 -7.95
C GLY A 195 4.97 -14.05 -7.05
N LEU A 196 5.55 -13.18 -6.19
CA LEU A 196 4.76 -12.27 -5.36
C LEU A 196 3.98 -11.25 -6.21
N THR A 197 4.58 -10.72 -7.29
CA THR A 197 3.90 -9.78 -8.19
C THR A 197 2.74 -10.43 -8.93
N ILE A 198 2.87 -11.70 -9.35
CA ILE A 198 1.75 -12.48 -9.91
C ILE A 198 0.61 -12.56 -8.89
N LEU A 199 0.90 -12.93 -7.64
CA LEU A 199 -0.11 -13.00 -6.58
C LEU A 199 -0.79 -11.65 -6.34
N VAL A 200 -0.03 -10.55 -6.26
CA VAL A 200 -0.60 -9.19 -6.14
C VAL A 200 -1.52 -8.87 -7.32
N GLY A 201 -1.15 -9.29 -8.53
CA GLY A 201 -1.96 -9.13 -9.74
C GLY A 201 -3.32 -9.82 -9.68
N THR A 202 -3.48 -10.83 -8.82
CA THR A 202 -4.78 -11.46 -8.56
C THR A 202 -5.57 -10.77 -7.43
N VAL A 203 -4.94 -9.86 -6.66
CA VAL A 203 -5.58 -9.20 -5.50
C VAL A 203 -6.14 -7.84 -5.86
N HIS A 204 -5.43 -7.04 -6.67
CA HIS A 204 -5.85 -5.67 -6.99
C HIS A 204 -5.23 -5.14 -8.29
N GLY A 205 -5.98 -4.32 -9.03
CA GLY A 205 -5.51 -3.70 -10.29
C GLY A 205 -4.27 -2.81 -10.13
N SER A 206 -4.06 -2.22 -8.96
CA SER A 206 -2.86 -1.41 -8.64
C SER A 206 -1.55 -2.21 -8.67
N ALA A 207 -1.60 -3.53 -8.86
CA ALA A 207 -0.41 -4.36 -9.09
C ALA A 207 0.43 -3.91 -10.30
N VAL A 208 -0.14 -3.10 -11.21
CA VAL A 208 0.60 -2.43 -12.28
C VAL A 208 1.83 -1.67 -11.76
N ALA A 209 1.77 -1.15 -10.54
CA ALA A 209 2.89 -0.46 -9.89
C ALA A 209 4.07 -1.42 -9.59
N LEU A 210 3.78 -2.67 -9.22
CA LEU A 210 4.82 -3.69 -9.04
C LEU A 210 5.38 -4.18 -10.36
N VAL A 211 4.54 -4.32 -11.39
CA VAL A 211 5.01 -4.63 -12.75
C VAL A 211 5.99 -3.57 -13.22
N ALA A 212 5.68 -2.28 -13.00
CA ALA A 212 6.60 -1.18 -13.30
C ALA A 212 7.90 -1.27 -12.47
N ALA A 213 7.82 -1.60 -11.17
CA ALA A 213 9.00 -1.76 -10.32
C ALA A 213 9.89 -2.91 -10.80
N VAL A 214 9.31 -4.07 -11.15
CA VAL A 214 10.06 -5.21 -11.72
C VAL A 214 10.72 -4.80 -13.02
N THR A 215 10.01 -4.09 -13.90
CA THR A 215 10.54 -3.62 -15.19
C THR A 215 11.73 -2.70 -14.99
N VAL A 216 11.59 -1.69 -14.12
CA VAL A 216 12.67 -0.72 -13.83
C VAL A 216 13.87 -1.39 -13.15
N ALA A 217 13.68 -2.46 -12.41
CA ALA A 217 14.77 -3.22 -11.81
C ALA A 217 15.44 -4.16 -12.83
N ALA A 218 14.64 -4.91 -13.62
CA ALA A 218 15.11 -5.98 -14.48
C ALA A 218 15.75 -5.46 -15.77
N LEU A 219 15.12 -4.46 -16.41
CA LEU A 219 15.58 -3.97 -17.72
C LEU A 219 17.03 -3.45 -17.71
N PRO A 220 17.48 -2.62 -16.77
CA PRO A 220 18.89 -2.23 -16.69
C PRO A 220 19.82 -3.40 -16.38
N ALA A 221 19.37 -4.42 -15.63
CA ALA A 221 20.18 -5.62 -15.38
C ALA A 221 20.39 -6.42 -16.66
N LEU A 222 19.35 -6.58 -17.47
CA LEU A 222 19.41 -7.25 -18.78
C LEU A 222 20.31 -6.50 -19.76
N ILE A 223 20.15 -5.16 -19.85
CA ILE A 223 20.99 -4.32 -20.74
C ILE A 223 22.47 -4.43 -20.37
N ARG A 224 22.78 -4.38 -19.06
CA ARG A 224 24.19 -4.53 -18.59
C ARG A 224 24.75 -5.91 -18.93
N ALA A 225 23.98 -6.97 -18.69
CA ALA A 225 24.38 -8.34 -18.98
C ALA A 225 24.62 -8.55 -20.50
N ALA A 226 23.74 -8.02 -21.34
CA ALA A 226 23.89 -8.08 -22.81
C ALA A 226 25.13 -7.31 -23.28
N ARG A 227 25.35 -6.08 -22.80
CA ARG A 227 26.53 -5.26 -23.15
C ARG A 227 27.84 -5.91 -22.71
N ALA A 228 27.84 -6.55 -21.54
CA ALA A 228 29.01 -7.26 -21.01
C ALA A 228 29.17 -8.68 -21.59
N ARG A 229 28.33 -9.10 -22.55
CA ARG A 229 28.30 -10.44 -23.14
C ARG A 229 28.34 -11.56 -22.10
N GLN A 230 27.63 -11.35 -20.99
CA GLN A 230 27.58 -12.32 -19.89
C GLN A 230 26.85 -13.61 -20.30
N HIS A 231 27.20 -14.73 -19.66
CA HIS A 231 26.52 -16.00 -19.89
C HIS A 231 25.05 -15.96 -19.48
N LEU A 232 24.22 -16.83 -20.05
CA LEU A 232 22.79 -16.97 -19.79
C LEU A 232 22.47 -17.02 -18.28
N ALA A 233 23.33 -17.65 -17.48
CA ALA A 233 23.17 -17.75 -16.01
C ALA A 233 23.04 -16.40 -15.31
N ALA A 234 23.57 -15.32 -15.89
CA ALA A 234 23.58 -13.98 -15.28
C ALA A 234 22.26 -13.21 -15.51
N TRP A 235 21.54 -13.48 -16.60
CA TRP A 235 20.42 -12.64 -17.03
C TRP A 235 19.07 -13.37 -17.15
N TRP A 236 19.02 -14.71 -17.16
CA TRP A 236 17.78 -15.45 -17.33
C TRP A 236 16.76 -15.15 -16.21
N ARG A 237 17.21 -15.03 -14.93
CA ARG A 237 16.32 -14.74 -13.80
C ARG A 237 15.61 -13.39 -13.91
N PRO A 238 16.29 -12.25 -14.16
CA PRO A 238 15.60 -10.98 -14.41
C PRO A 238 14.73 -11.01 -15.68
N ALA A 239 15.11 -11.76 -16.74
CA ALA A 239 14.29 -11.92 -17.93
C ALA A 239 12.98 -12.65 -17.61
N VAL A 240 13.06 -13.79 -16.92
CA VAL A 240 11.88 -14.53 -16.46
C VAL A 240 11.01 -13.69 -15.54
N ALA A 241 11.62 -12.92 -14.61
CA ALA A 241 10.86 -12.04 -13.72
C ALA A 241 10.08 -10.98 -14.49
N LEU A 242 10.69 -10.38 -15.51
CA LEU A 242 10.05 -9.38 -16.39
C LEU A 242 8.85 -9.96 -17.15
N LEU A 243 8.98 -11.19 -17.65
CA LEU A 243 7.91 -11.88 -18.38
C LEU A 243 6.77 -12.36 -17.47
N LEU A 244 7.10 -12.82 -16.27
CA LEU A 244 6.12 -13.39 -15.35
C LEU A 244 5.35 -12.32 -14.55
N ALA A 245 5.98 -11.19 -14.23
CA ALA A 245 5.39 -10.16 -13.37
C ALA A 245 3.96 -9.71 -13.79
N PRO A 246 3.65 -9.49 -15.08
CA PRO A 246 2.31 -9.05 -15.49
C PRO A 246 1.26 -10.16 -15.49
N LEU A 247 1.63 -11.46 -15.37
CA LEU A 247 0.72 -12.58 -15.61
C LEU A 247 -0.47 -12.62 -14.67
N GLY A 248 -0.34 -12.16 -13.41
CA GLY A 248 -1.47 -12.10 -12.48
C GLY A 248 -2.57 -11.15 -12.96
N LEU A 249 -2.18 -9.95 -13.40
CA LEU A 249 -3.11 -8.97 -13.97
C LEU A 249 -3.67 -9.42 -15.32
N LEU A 250 -2.78 -9.78 -16.25
CA LEU A 250 -3.19 -10.18 -17.60
C LEU A 250 -4.03 -11.43 -17.58
N GLY A 251 -3.73 -12.38 -16.69
CA GLY A 251 -4.52 -13.59 -16.49
C GLY A 251 -5.94 -13.28 -16.04
N TYR A 252 -6.10 -12.36 -15.07
CA TYR A 252 -7.43 -11.97 -14.63
C TYR A 252 -8.18 -11.15 -15.67
N TRP A 253 -7.54 -10.18 -16.29
CA TRP A 253 -8.16 -9.39 -17.37
C TRP A 253 -8.56 -10.28 -18.57
N GLY A 254 -7.72 -11.28 -18.92
CA GLY A 254 -8.04 -12.26 -19.95
C GLY A 254 -9.22 -13.15 -19.57
N TYR A 255 -9.31 -13.57 -18.30
CA TYR A 255 -10.48 -14.29 -17.78
C TYR A 255 -11.76 -13.47 -17.91
N VAL A 256 -11.74 -12.20 -17.49
CA VAL A 256 -12.90 -11.30 -17.62
C VAL A 256 -13.24 -11.04 -19.08
N ALA A 257 -12.25 -10.82 -19.93
CA ALA A 257 -12.44 -10.66 -21.38
C ALA A 257 -13.15 -11.85 -22.01
N GLY A 258 -12.78 -13.08 -21.62
CA GLY A 258 -13.44 -14.30 -22.05
C GLY A 258 -14.88 -14.43 -21.54
N LYS A 259 -15.16 -13.99 -20.30
CA LYS A 259 -16.51 -14.03 -19.70
C LYS A 259 -17.48 -13.04 -20.36
N VAL A 260 -17.04 -11.82 -20.60
CA VAL A 260 -17.90 -10.75 -21.18
C VAL A 260 -17.75 -10.65 -22.71
N HIS A 261 -16.99 -11.55 -23.34
CA HIS A 261 -16.71 -11.59 -24.78
C HIS A 261 -16.19 -10.27 -25.37
N ARG A 262 -15.36 -9.56 -24.59
CA ARG A 262 -14.75 -8.28 -24.98
C ARG A 262 -13.32 -8.15 -24.44
N PRO A 263 -12.34 -7.76 -25.27
CA PRO A 263 -10.95 -7.61 -24.82
C PRO A 263 -10.77 -6.52 -23.77
N ASP A 264 -11.61 -5.49 -23.76
CA ASP A 264 -11.65 -4.38 -22.79
C ASP A 264 -12.64 -4.64 -21.63
N GLY A 265 -13.14 -5.87 -21.48
CA GLY A 265 -14.24 -6.24 -20.60
C GLY A 265 -14.10 -5.77 -19.16
N TRP A 266 -12.92 -5.95 -18.54
CA TRP A 266 -12.71 -5.49 -17.18
C TRP A 266 -12.79 -3.96 -17.06
N PHE A 267 -12.19 -3.21 -17.98
CA PHE A 267 -12.24 -1.75 -17.99
C PHE A 267 -13.65 -1.21 -18.21
N LEU A 268 -14.44 -1.91 -19.05
CA LEU A 268 -15.84 -1.59 -19.26
C LEU A 268 -16.67 -1.78 -17.98
N LEU A 269 -16.48 -2.91 -17.27
CA LEU A 269 -17.15 -3.18 -16.00
C LEU A 269 -16.76 -2.17 -14.92
N GLU A 270 -15.48 -1.81 -14.79
CA GLU A 270 -15.02 -0.75 -13.90
C GLU A 270 -15.71 0.59 -14.20
N LYS A 271 -15.83 0.95 -15.48
CA LYS A 271 -16.56 2.14 -15.90
C LYS A 271 -18.03 2.07 -15.51
N ASN A 272 -18.67 0.91 -15.63
CA ASN A 272 -20.09 0.71 -15.30
C ASN A 272 -20.35 0.83 -13.79
N VAL A 273 -19.39 0.46 -12.94
CA VAL A 273 -19.47 0.70 -11.49
C VAL A 273 -18.89 2.07 -11.09
N HIS A 274 -18.71 2.98 -12.04
CA HIS A 274 -18.22 4.34 -11.84
C HIS A 274 -16.78 4.44 -11.27
N ASN A 275 -15.99 3.41 -11.43
CA ASN A 275 -14.59 3.36 -10.95
C ASN A 275 -13.56 3.40 -12.10
N GLY A 276 -13.96 3.80 -13.30
CA GLY A 276 -13.06 3.90 -14.45
C GLY A 276 -11.96 4.95 -14.30
N PHE A 277 -11.08 5.03 -15.30
CA PHE A 277 -10.03 6.04 -15.33
C PHE A 277 -10.58 7.39 -15.78
N ASP A 278 -10.36 8.44 -15.01
CA ASP A 278 -10.69 9.84 -15.33
C ASP A 278 -9.46 10.75 -15.39
N TRP A 279 -8.27 10.18 -15.21
CA TRP A 279 -6.98 10.89 -15.24
C TRP A 279 -6.89 12.05 -14.26
N GLY A 280 -7.64 11.99 -13.14
CA GLY A 280 -7.69 13.02 -12.11
C GLY A 280 -8.68 14.17 -12.40
N GLN A 281 -9.52 14.07 -13.42
CA GLN A 281 -10.53 15.08 -13.74
C GLN A 281 -11.48 15.33 -12.57
N SER A 282 -11.90 14.28 -11.86
CA SER A 282 -12.75 14.40 -10.67
C SER A 282 -12.10 15.22 -9.55
N ILE A 283 -10.80 15.09 -9.36
CA ILE A 283 -10.05 15.89 -8.37
C ILE A 283 -10.04 17.36 -8.79
N MET A 284 -9.78 17.65 -10.06
CA MET A 284 -9.80 19.01 -10.60
C MET A 284 -11.18 19.67 -10.50
N LEU A 285 -12.25 18.92 -10.79
CA LEU A 285 -13.61 19.40 -10.65
C LEU A 285 -13.97 19.67 -9.18
N ALA A 286 -13.59 18.75 -8.26
CA ALA A 286 -13.79 18.96 -6.84
C ALA A 286 -13.01 20.16 -6.30
N LEU A 287 -11.77 20.38 -6.77
CA LEU A 287 -10.98 21.55 -6.42
C LEU A 287 -11.61 22.84 -6.93
N ARG A 288 -12.06 22.87 -8.21
CA ARG A 288 -12.76 24.00 -8.80
C ARG A 288 -14.01 24.34 -8.02
N ASP A 289 -14.84 23.34 -7.72
CA ASP A 289 -16.09 23.54 -6.98
C ASP A 289 -15.82 24.07 -5.56
N ALA A 290 -14.80 23.54 -4.88
CA ALA A 290 -14.37 23.99 -3.58
C ALA A 290 -13.90 25.46 -3.57
N ILE A 291 -13.27 25.93 -4.66
CA ILE A 291 -12.83 27.32 -4.80
C ILE A 291 -14.03 28.25 -5.03
N ILE A 292 -15.01 27.82 -5.85
CA ILE A 292 -16.14 28.67 -6.24
C ILE A 292 -17.22 28.71 -5.15
N ASN A 293 -17.58 27.56 -4.60
CA ASN A 293 -18.75 27.40 -3.71
C ASN A 293 -18.36 27.17 -2.25
N GLY A 294 -17.07 27.04 -1.96
CA GLY A 294 -16.54 26.60 -0.66
C GLY A 294 -16.62 25.07 -0.52
N PRO A 295 -15.63 24.45 0.10
CA PRO A 295 -15.59 23.01 0.26
C PRO A 295 -16.50 22.54 1.39
N THR A 296 -17.19 21.43 1.21
CA THR A 296 -17.69 20.65 2.35
C THR A 296 -16.52 20.10 3.15
N ALA A 297 -16.71 19.82 4.44
CA ALA A 297 -15.66 19.26 5.29
C ALA A 297 -15.08 17.96 4.68
N PHE A 298 -15.91 17.14 4.07
CA PHE A 298 -15.53 15.95 3.33
C PHE A 298 -14.54 16.25 2.19
N VAL A 299 -14.90 17.19 1.29
CA VAL A 299 -14.08 17.57 0.14
C VAL A 299 -12.76 18.19 0.62
N ALA A 300 -12.81 19.09 1.60
CA ALA A 300 -11.62 19.75 2.14
C ALA A 300 -10.62 18.75 2.73
N LEU A 301 -11.07 17.81 3.57
CA LEU A 301 -10.21 16.78 4.17
C LEU A 301 -9.63 15.84 3.11
N THR A 302 -10.43 15.43 2.13
CA THR A 302 -9.95 14.54 1.07
C THR A 302 -8.92 15.24 0.18
N LEU A 303 -9.16 16.49 -0.23
CA LEU A 303 -8.20 17.29 -1.00
C LEU A 303 -6.91 17.54 -0.22
N LEU A 304 -6.99 17.75 1.09
CA LEU A 304 -5.80 17.87 1.94
C LEU A 304 -4.96 16.58 1.95
N VAL A 305 -5.61 15.42 2.05
CA VAL A 305 -4.91 14.12 1.98
C VAL A 305 -4.25 13.93 0.62
N ILE A 306 -4.94 14.27 -0.48
CA ILE A 306 -4.40 14.19 -1.84
C ILE A 306 -3.20 15.15 -2.00
N ALA A 307 -3.31 16.39 -1.54
CA ALA A 307 -2.23 17.37 -1.59
C ALA A 307 -1.01 16.91 -0.77
N ALA A 308 -1.24 16.38 0.43
CA ALA A 308 -0.17 15.80 1.25
C ALA A 308 0.51 14.62 0.56
N ALA A 309 -0.25 13.70 -0.05
CA ALA A 309 0.31 12.58 -0.81
C ALA A 309 1.14 13.05 -2.01
N ALA A 310 0.68 14.07 -2.75
CA ALA A 310 1.43 14.66 -3.85
C ALA A 310 2.74 15.30 -3.37
N ALA A 311 2.70 16.09 -2.29
CA ALA A 311 3.88 16.70 -1.70
C ALA A 311 4.88 15.66 -1.19
N LEU A 312 4.41 14.60 -0.51
CA LEU A 312 5.25 13.49 -0.07
C LEU A 312 5.82 12.69 -1.24
N THR A 313 5.09 12.57 -2.35
CA THR A 313 5.60 11.94 -3.57
C THR A 313 6.77 12.75 -4.13
N VAL A 314 6.62 14.06 -4.31
CA VAL A 314 7.71 14.94 -4.75
C VAL A 314 8.89 14.85 -3.79
N ARG A 315 8.65 14.91 -2.48
CA ARG A 315 9.69 14.80 -1.46
C ARG A 315 10.38 13.43 -1.49
N SER A 316 9.64 12.35 -1.78
CA SER A 316 10.21 11.00 -1.88
C SER A 316 11.22 10.85 -3.02
N LEU A 317 11.08 11.64 -4.09
CA LEU A 317 12.03 11.63 -5.21
C LEU A 317 13.43 12.15 -4.82
N THR A 318 13.53 12.92 -3.73
CA THR A 318 14.81 13.38 -3.18
C THR A 318 15.42 12.40 -2.17
N GLU A 319 14.67 11.35 -1.78
CA GLU A 319 15.18 10.29 -0.92
C GLU A 319 16.09 9.35 -1.72
N TRP A 320 17.17 8.90 -1.07
CA TRP A 320 17.99 7.87 -1.69
C TRP A 320 17.29 6.51 -1.59
N MET A 321 16.77 6.05 -2.71
CA MET A 321 16.13 4.74 -2.85
C MET A 321 16.47 4.12 -4.21
N PRO A 322 16.48 2.77 -4.32
CA PRO A 322 16.55 2.11 -5.62
C PRO A 322 15.43 2.59 -6.58
N ALA A 323 15.75 2.77 -7.86
CA ALA A 323 14.82 3.29 -8.88
C ALA A 323 13.50 2.50 -8.96
N CYS A 324 13.52 1.19 -8.68
CA CYS A 324 12.31 0.37 -8.66
C CYS A 324 11.32 0.79 -7.54
N LEU A 325 11.82 1.29 -6.41
CA LEU A 325 10.98 1.79 -5.32
C LEU A 325 10.35 3.14 -5.69
N HIS A 326 11.08 4.02 -6.38
CA HIS A 326 10.51 5.25 -6.94
C HIS A 326 9.45 4.94 -7.99
N ALA A 327 9.71 3.99 -8.90
CA ALA A 327 8.76 3.56 -9.92
C ALA A 327 7.47 3.03 -9.28
N TYR A 328 7.58 2.16 -8.26
CA TYR A 328 6.43 1.70 -7.50
C TYR A 328 5.65 2.86 -6.89
N THR A 329 6.32 3.74 -6.15
CA THR A 329 5.67 4.86 -5.44
C THR A 329 4.96 5.80 -6.42
N LEU A 330 5.62 6.13 -7.53
CA LEU A 330 5.04 7.02 -8.55
C LEU A 330 3.80 6.39 -9.19
N VAL A 331 3.91 5.15 -9.67
CA VAL A 331 2.82 4.49 -10.38
C VAL A 331 1.64 4.21 -9.44
N ILE A 332 1.87 3.82 -8.18
CA ILE A 332 0.78 3.58 -7.22
C ILE A 332 0.01 4.87 -6.89
N VAL A 333 0.72 5.99 -6.73
CA VAL A 333 0.08 7.29 -6.49
C VAL A 333 -0.68 7.75 -7.73
N LEU A 334 -0.06 7.66 -8.93
CA LEU A 334 -0.73 8.04 -10.17
C LEU A 334 -2.01 7.21 -10.40
N THR A 335 -1.96 5.89 -10.19
CA THR A 335 -3.17 5.05 -10.34
C THR A 335 -4.23 5.41 -9.30
N ALA A 336 -3.86 5.64 -8.04
CA ALA A 336 -4.80 6.05 -7.00
C ALA A 336 -5.49 7.39 -7.31
N LEU A 337 -4.77 8.32 -7.94
CA LEU A 337 -5.32 9.64 -8.31
C LEU A 337 -6.11 9.60 -9.62
N ALA A 338 -5.72 8.74 -10.57
CA ALA A 338 -6.30 8.68 -11.92
C ALA A 338 -7.57 7.83 -12.04
N THR A 339 -7.96 7.08 -11.00
CA THR A 339 -9.11 6.17 -11.00
C THR A 339 -10.24 6.69 -10.14
N GLY A 340 -11.47 6.22 -10.38
CA GLY A 340 -12.63 6.44 -9.52
C GLY A 340 -13.19 7.86 -9.57
N PRO A 341 -13.79 8.28 -10.70
CA PRO A 341 -14.34 9.63 -10.87
C PRO A 341 -15.41 9.97 -9.82
N TYR A 342 -16.17 8.99 -9.37
CA TYR A 342 -17.20 9.17 -8.34
C TYR A 342 -16.75 8.77 -6.94
N TYR A 343 -15.49 8.34 -6.77
CA TYR A 343 -14.98 7.83 -5.50
C TYR A 343 -13.91 8.74 -4.87
N LEU A 344 -14.16 10.06 -4.86
CA LEU A 344 -13.26 11.01 -4.22
C LEU A 344 -12.94 10.58 -2.77
N GLY A 345 -13.93 10.10 -2.02
CA GLY A 345 -13.79 9.61 -0.66
C GLY A 345 -12.91 8.37 -0.51
N SER A 346 -12.81 7.53 -1.54
CA SER A 346 -11.97 6.33 -1.51
C SER A 346 -10.51 6.59 -1.88
N LYS A 347 -10.15 7.79 -2.36
CA LYS A 347 -8.76 8.15 -2.69
C LYS A 347 -7.78 7.94 -1.52
N PRO A 348 -8.10 8.32 -0.27
CA PRO A 348 -7.25 8.04 0.88
C PRO A 348 -6.96 6.54 1.07
N ARG A 349 -7.95 5.68 0.86
CA ARG A 349 -7.80 4.22 0.93
C ARG A 349 -6.85 3.70 -0.16
N PHE A 350 -7.01 4.14 -1.40
CA PHE A 350 -6.12 3.73 -2.50
C PHE A 350 -4.67 4.16 -2.26
N LEU A 351 -4.46 5.30 -1.59
CA LEU A 351 -3.14 5.79 -1.21
C LEU A 351 -2.48 4.98 -0.08
N LEU A 352 -3.21 4.11 0.66
CA LEU A 352 -2.59 3.19 1.64
C LEU A 352 -1.53 2.29 1.02
N SER A 353 -1.70 1.91 -0.23
CA SER A 353 -0.74 1.10 -0.97
C SER A 353 0.58 1.86 -1.25
N ALA A 354 0.60 3.18 -1.17
CA ALA A 354 1.80 4.01 -1.32
C ALA A 354 2.65 4.05 -0.02
N MET A 355 2.91 2.90 0.57
CA MET A 355 3.56 2.73 1.87
C MET A 355 4.89 3.49 2.02
N LEU A 356 5.63 3.66 0.93
CA LEU A 356 6.93 4.32 0.92
C LEU A 356 6.85 5.84 1.12
N LEU A 357 5.67 6.45 0.97
CA LEU A 357 5.44 7.86 1.32
C LEU A 357 5.65 8.14 2.82
N GLY A 358 5.60 7.11 3.66
CA GLY A 358 5.96 7.21 5.06
C GLY A 358 7.44 7.52 5.32
N LEU A 359 8.36 7.22 4.38
CA LEU A 359 9.80 7.40 4.58
C LEU A 359 10.21 8.88 4.77
N PRO A 360 9.88 9.82 3.85
CA PRO A 360 10.25 11.23 4.04
C PRO A 360 9.62 11.82 5.31
N LEU A 361 8.38 11.44 5.64
CA LEU A 361 7.71 11.91 6.84
C LEU A 361 8.34 11.31 8.12
N ALA A 362 8.72 10.04 8.10
CA ALA A 362 9.44 9.40 9.21
C ALA A 362 10.77 10.10 9.50
N ARG A 363 11.54 10.46 8.45
CA ARG A 363 12.79 11.22 8.62
C ARG A 363 12.55 12.61 9.21
N LEU A 364 11.50 13.30 8.78
CA LEU A 364 11.12 14.60 9.31
C LEU A 364 10.77 14.52 10.81
N LEU A 365 10.10 13.45 11.24
CA LEU A 365 9.66 13.26 12.62
C LEU A 365 10.73 12.62 13.52
N THR A 366 11.79 12.05 12.97
CA THR A 366 12.86 11.39 13.75
C THR A 366 13.49 12.26 14.83
N PRO A 367 13.72 13.59 14.67
CA PRO A 367 14.28 14.42 15.74
C PRO A 367 13.33 14.64 16.94
N ALA A 368 12.02 14.45 16.75
CA ALA A 368 11.03 14.70 17.81
C ALA A 368 11.19 13.68 18.96
N ARG A 369 10.97 14.11 20.20
CA ARG A 369 11.09 13.25 21.37
C ARG A 369 10.01 12.18 21.41
N THR A 370 10.30 10.98 21.93
CA THR A 370 9.36 9.84 21.96
C THR A 370 8.06 10.16 22.69
N TRP A 371 8.11 10.95 23.79
CA TRP A 371 6.93 11.37 24.52
C TRP A 371 6.00 12.32 23.73
N VAL A 372 6.49 12.93 22.63
CA VAL A 372 5.67 13.68 21.66
C VAL A 372 5.13 12.75 20.58
N LEU A 373 5.94 11.81 20.11
CA LEU A 373 5.56 10.91 19.01
C LEU A 373 4.45 9.94 19.40
N ILE A 374 4.48 9.40 20.63
CA ILE A 374 3.45 8.44 21.06
C ILE A 374 2.05 9.07 21.05
N PRO A 375 1.78 10.21 21.72
CA PRO A 375 0.47 10.83 21.66
C PRO A 375 0.11 11.34 20.25
N LEU A 376 1.09 11.79 19.45
CA LEU A 376 0.84 12.18 18.06
C LEU A 376 0.34 10.98 17.23
N ILE A 377 0.98 9.82 17.31
CA ILE A 377 0.56 8.61 16.59
C ILE A 377 -0.81 8.12 17.10
N ALA A 378 -1.06 8.18 18.41
CA ALA A 378 -2.36 7.83 18.98
C ALA A 378 -3.46 8.77 18.48
N MET A 379 -3.21 10.07 18.45
CA MET A 379 -4.14 11.07 17.91
C MET A 379 -4.41 10.85 16.42
N LEU A 380 -3.37 10.57 15.63
CA LEU A 380 -3.51 10.27 14.20
C LEU A 380 -4.30 8.96 13.97
N ALA A 381 -4.11 7.93 14.81
CA ALA A 381 -4.90 6.70 14.75
C ALA A 381 -6.40 6.97 15.01
N ALA A 382 -6.70 7.76 16.04
CA ALA A 382 -8.07 8.17 16.34
C ALA A 382 -8.67 9.03 15.23
N ALA A 383 -7.91 10.01 14.71
CA ALA A 383 -8.33 10.88 13.61
C ALA A 383 -8.57 10.11 12.31
N SER A 384 -7.70 9.16 11.95
CA SER A 384 -7.89 8.29 10.78
C SER A 384 -9.14 7.42 10.91
N THR A 385 -9.39 6.89 12.11
CA THR A 385 -10.60 6.10 12.38
C THR A 385 -11.85 6.97 12.30
N TRP A 386 -11.82 8.15 12.93
CA TRP A 386 -12.90 9.12 12.84
C TRP A 386 -13.19 9.50 11.38
N PHE A 387 -12.15 9.76 10.59
CA PHE A 387 -12.28 10.10 9.19
C PHE A 387 -12.96 8.98 8.38
N GLY A 388 -12.56 7.71 8.60
CA GLY A 388 -13.21 6.57 7.95
C GLY A 388 -14.70 6.44 8.32
N LEU A 389 -15.07 6.59 9.59
CA LEU A 389 -16.47 6.62 10.03
C LEU A 389 -17.21 7.82 9.46
N TYR A 390 -16.54 8.98 9.35
CA TYR A 390 -17.12 10.17 8.73
C TYR A 390 -17.45 9.93 7.26
N LEU A 391 -16.55 9.33 6.49
CA LEU A 391 -16.82 8.96 5.10
C LEU A 391 -18.07 8.08 5.00
N MET A 392 -18.18 7.06 5.84
CA MET A 392 -19.35 6.18 5.87
C MET A 392 -20.65 6.92 6.21
N SER A 393 -20.60 7.87 7.16
CA SER A 393 -21.79 8.64 7.58
C SER A 393 -22.31 9.59 6.51
N VAL A 394 -21.47 9.97 5.55
CA VAL A 394 -21.86 10.80 4.40
C VAL A 394 -22.06 9.97 3.12
N GLY A 395 -22.15 8.64 3.25
CA GLY A 395 -22.50 7.74 2.14
C GLY A 395 -21.33 7.36 1.22
N TRP A 396 -20.07 7.47 1.69
CA TRP A 396 -18.89 7.11 0.93
C TRP A 396 -18.20 5.87 1.48
N ALA A 397 -17.68 5.03 0.60
CA ALA A 397 -16.81 3.93 1.01
C ALA A 397 -15.52 4.48 1.64
N PRO A 398 -15.08 3.95 2.79
CA PRO A 398 -13.90 4.42 3.50
C PRO A 398 -12.61 4.12 2.74
#